data_d43b5e68e97c33fe9d9a22edc54d5868
#
_entry.id   d43b5e68e97c33fe9d9a22edc54d5868
#
_cell.length_a   1.000
_cell.length_b   1.000
_cell.length_c   1.000
_cell.angle_alpha   90.00
_cell.angle_beta   90.00
_cell.angle_gamma   90.00
#
_symmetry.space_group_name_H-M   'P 1'
#
loop_
_entity.id
_entity.type
_entity.pdbx_description
1 polymer ?
#
loop_
_entity_poly.entity_id
_entity_poly.type
_entity_poly.pdbx_seq_one_letter_code
_entity_poly.pdbx_strand_id
1 'polypeptide(L)'
;MASQKVKEPIPHMIRRYIMLFIGASLAAAAIELFLVPNTIIDGGVIGISLLVKHLSGINFGILVLVINLPFLIAGYRRIGLDFLFSSLFSIVALSVVESMLKGISPATDETLLATVFGGLILGAGVGIVIRNAGALDGTEILGIIVTKQMPFSVGEFVMFINVFIFG
;
A
#
# COMPACT_ATOMS: atom_id res chain seq x y z
N MET A 1 1.04 -34.19 -0.06
CA MET A 1 2.14 -33.89 -1.02
C MET A 1 2.80 -32.60 -0.55
N ALA A 2 4.02 -32.70 -0.01
CA ALA A 2 4.78 -31.56 0.48
C ALA A 2 5.26 -30.75 -0.74
N SER A 3 4.71 -29.53 -0.89
CA SER A 3 5.19 -28.57 -1.89
C SER A 3 6.65 -28.23 -1.55
N GLN A 4 7.57 -28.70 -2.38
CA GLN A 4 8.98 -28.29 -2.29
C GLN A 4 9.03 -26.77 -2.49
N LYS A 5 9.31 -26.03 -1.41
CA LYS A 5 9.70 -24.62 -1.49
C LYS A 5 10.99 -24.55 -2.30
N VAL A 6 10.88 -24.22 -3.58
CA VAL A 6 12.03 -23.81 -4.38
C VAL A 6 12.56 -22.54 -3.70
N LYS A 7 13.70 -22.63 -3.03
CA LYS A 7 14.41 -21.46 -2.49
C LYS A 7 14.72 -20.55 -3.67
N GLU A 8 14.08 -19.39 -3.71
CA GLU A 8 14.45 -18.37 -4.68
C GLU A 8 15.94 -18.04 -4.53
N PRO A 9 16.68 -17.91 -5.63
CA PRO A 9 18.10 -17.56 -5.56
C PRO A 9 18.25 -16.17 -4.93
N ILE A 10 19.24 -16.03 -4.05
CA ILE A 10 19.52 -14.81 -3.26
C ILE A 10 19.43 -13.51 -4.08
N PRO A 11 19.96 -13.41 -5.33
CA PRO A 11 19.86 -12.19 -6.13
C PRO A 11 18.41 -11.81 -6.49
N HIS A 12 17.51 -12.77 -6.66
CA HIS A 12 16.10 -12.50 -6.92
C HIS A 12 15.39 -11.95 -5.68
N MET A 13 15.75 -12.45 -4.50
CA MET A 13 15.21 -11.95 -3.23
C MET A 13 15.65 -10.50 -2.97
N ILE A 14 16.94 -10.18 -3.17
CA ILE A 14 17.45 -8.82 -3.01
C ILE A 14 16.74 -7.86 -3.97
N ARG A 15 16.65 -8.21 -5.26
CA ARG A 15 15.93 -7.41 -6.25
C ARG A 15 14.48 -7.18 -5.85
N ARG A 16 13.80 -8.19 -5.35
CA ARG A 16 12.40 -8.12 -4.88
C ARG A 16 12.25 -7.07 -3.77
N TYR A 17 13.08 -7.15 -2.71
CA TYR A 17 13.00 -6.20 -1.60
C TYR A 17 13.39 -4.77 -2.01
N ILE A 18 14.34 -4.59 -2.93
CA ILE A 18 14.63 -3.28 -3.52
C ILE A 18 13.40 -2.72 -4.25
N MET A 19 12.72 -3.53 -5.06
CA MET A 19 11.51 -3.09 -5.76
C MET A 19 10.36 -2.78 -4.80
N LEU A 20 10.19 -3.57 -3.73
CA LEU A 20 9.21 -3.30 -2.68
C LEU A 20 9.50 -1.96 -1.99
N PHE A 21 10.76 -1.67 -1.69
CA PHE A 21 11.16 -0.40 -1.09
C PHE A 21 10.90 0.79 -2.04
N ILE A 22 11.26 0.66 -3.32
CA ILE A 22 11.00 1.69 -4.34
C ILE A 22 9.50 1.96 -4.46
N GLY A 23 8.68 0.90 -4.58
CA GLY A 23 7.23 1.04 -4.70
C GLY A 23 6.59 1.68 -3.47
N ALA A 24 7.01 1.26 -2.28
CA ALA A 24 6.55 1.85 -1.02
C ALA A 24 6.97 3.32 -0.88
N SER A 25 8.18 3.66 -1.31
CA SER A 25 8.68 5.06 -1.29
C SER A 25 7.92 5.96 -2.25
N LEU A 26 7.59 5.46 -3.46
CA LEU A 26 6.75 6.19 -4.41
C LEU A 26 5.35 6.44 -3.83
N ALA A 27 4.74 5.42 -3.22
CA ALA A 27 3.45 5.55 -2.58
C ALA A 27 3.48 6.56 -1.41
N ALA A 28 4.50 6.50 -0.55
CA ALA A 28 4.68 7.45 0.54
C ALA A 28 4.85 8.89 0.04
N ALA A 29 5.63 9.09 -1.03
CA ALA A 29 5.81 10.41 -1.64
C ALA A 29 4.51 10.93 -2.25
N ALA A 30 3.73 10.09 -2.92
CA ALA A 30 2.42 10.45 -3.45
C ALA A 30 1.47 10.91 -2.32
N ILE A 31 1.41 10.16 -1.23
CA ILE A 31 0.55 10.46 -0.09
C ILE A 31 0.97 11.78 0.56
N GLU A 32 2.25 11.92 0.96
CA GLU A 32 2.69 13.05 1.79
C GLU A 32 2.90 14.34 1.00
N LEU A 33 3.31 14.27 -0.27
CA LEU A 33 3.60 15.47 -1.08
C LEU A 33 2.43 15.95 -1.93
N PHE A 34 1.47 15.07 -2.24
CA PHE A 34 0.35 15.42 -3.12
C PHE A 34 -1.01 15.29 -2.44
N LEU A 35 -1.33 14.14 -1.80
CA LEU A 35 -2.67 13.87 -1.30
C LEU A 35 -2.94 14.59 0.02
N VAL A 36 -2.10 14.39 1.03
CA VAL A 36 -2.28 14.95 2.39
C VAL A 36 -2.37 16.47 2.38
N PRO A 37 -1.47 17.22 1.70
CA PRO A 37 -1.53 18.69 1.70
C PRO A 37 -2.80 19.24 1.02
N ASN A 38 -3.31 18.53 0.01
CA ASN A 38 -4.51 18.92 -0.72
C ASN A 38 -5.80 18.35 -0.12
N THR A 39 -5.74 17.78 1.11
CA THR A 39 -6.89 17.17 1.80
C THR A 39 -7.59 16.06 1.01
N ILE A 40 -6.86 15.43 0.09
CA ILE A 40 -7.37 14.30 -0.68
C ILE A 40 -7.23 13.04 0.19
N ILE A 41 -8.37 12.43 0.50
CA ILE A 41 -8.41 11.19 1.28
C ILE A 41 -8.23 10.03 0.31
N ASP A 42 -7.20 9.21 0.55
CA ASP A 42 -7.02 7.94 -0.14
C ASP A 42 -8.09 6.94 0.34
N GLY A 43 -8.36 5.92 -0.47
CA GLY A 43 -9.26 4.83 -0.09
C GLY A 43 -8.61 3.83 0.86
N GLY A 44 -9.39 2.85 1.29
CA GLY A 44 -8.91 1.69 2.04
C GLY A 44 -8.40 1.98 3.44
N VAL A 45 -7.48 1.16 3.92
CA VAL A 45 -6.90 1.24 5.27
C VAL A 45 -6.01 2.48 5.42
N ILE A 46 -5.31 2.87 4.35
CA ILE A 46 -4.48 4.09 4.34
C ILE A 46 -5.35 5.32 4.62
N GLY A 47 -6.48 5.47 3.92
CA GLY A 47 -7.42 6.57 4.13
C GLY A 47 -8.02 6.58 5.55
N ILE A 48 -8.43 5.42 6.06
CA ILE A 48 -8.91 5.28 7.44
C ILE A 48 -7.80 5.68 8.42
N SER A 49 -6.57 5.27 8.17
CA SER A 49 -5.41 5.59 9.03
C SER A 49 -5.11 7.09 9.04
N LEU A 50 -5.24 7.77 7.89
CA LEU A 50 -5.08 9.23 7.79
C LEU A 50 -6.19 9.96 8.57
N LEU A 51 -7.43 9.50 8.44
CA LEU A 51 -8.57 10.06 9.16
C LEU A 51 -8.40 9.92 10.66
N VAL A 52 -8.06 8.71 11.14
CA VAL A 52 -7.83 8.44 12.56
C VAL A 52 -6.64 9.23 13.09
N LYS A 53 -5.54 9.35 12.32
CA LYS A 53 -4.39 10.22 12.64
C LYS A 53 -4.83 11.66 12.86
N HIS A 54 -5.69 12.19 11.98
CA HIS A 54 -6.19 13.57 12.09
C HIS A 54 -7.03 13.78 13.34
N LEU A 55 -7.87 12.81 13.72
CA LEU A 55 -8.77 12.89 14.87
C LEU A 55 -8.08 12.60 16.20
N SER A 56 -7.13 11.65 16.24
CA SER A 56 -6.53 11.16 17.48
C SER A 56 -5.11 11.64 17.75
N GLY A 57 -4.43 12.18 16.74
CA GLY A 57 -3.01 12.56 16.81
C GLY A 57 -2.04 11.36 16.87
N ILE A 58 -2.54 10.13 16.78
CA ILE A 58 -1.71 8.91 16.79
C ILE A 58 -0.84 8.89 15.51
N ASN A 59 0.38 8.35 15.62
CA ASN A 59 1.30 8.24 14.49
C ASN A 59 0.70 7.39 13.37
N PHE A 60 0.77 7.89 12.12
CA PHE A 60 0.24 7.22 10.93
C PHE A 60 0.79 5.80 10.76
N GLY A 61 2.11 5.62 10.92
CA GLY A 61 2.74 4.31 10.77
C GLY A 61 2.20 3.27 11.74
N ILE A 62 1.91 3.65 12.99
CA ILE A 62 1.30 2.76 13.99
C ILE A 62 -0.11 2.38 13.54
N LEU A 63 -0.91 3.36 13.10
CA LEU A 63 -2.28 3.13 12.65
C LEU A 63 -2.33 2.20 11.45
N VAL A 64 -1.51 2.47 10.43
CA VAL A 64 -1.44 1.62 9.23
C VAL A 64 -1.06 0.19 9.59
N LEU A 65 -0.07 -0.01 10.47
CA LEU A 65 0.33 -1.36 10.90
C LEU A 65 -0.79 -2.07 11.67
N VAL A 66 -1.40 -1.40 12.65
CA VAL A 66 -2.44 -2.00 13.51
C VAL A 66 -3.69 -2.33 12.71
N ILE A 67 -4.17 -1.40 11.87
CA ILE A 67 -5.40 -1.60 11.09
C ILE A 67 -5.16 -2.64 9.98
N ASN A 68 -3.95 -2.75 9.43
CA ASN A 68 -3.59 -3.78 8.45
C ASN A 68 -3.39 -5.17 9.06
N LEU A 69 -3.23 -5.31 10.38
CA LEU A 69 -2.92 -6.59 11.02
C LEU A 69 -3.91 -7.72 10.68
N PRO A 70 -5.24 -7.53 10.75
CA PRO A 70 -6.21 -8.57 10.39
C PRO A 70 -6.11 -8.98 8.91
N PHE A 71 -5.84 -8.04 8.02
CA PHE A 71 -5.66 -8.31 6.59
C PHE A 71 -4.36 -9.06 6.31
N LEU A 72 -3.27 -8.72 7.01
CA LEU A 72 -1.99 -9.44 6.93
C LEU A 72 -2.16 -10.90 7.40
N ILE A 73 -2.92 -11.13 8.46
CA ILE A 73 -3.24 -12.49 8.94
C ILE A 73 -4.05 -13.26 7.88
N ALA A 74 -5.04 -12.61 7.25
CA ALA A 74 -5.82 -13.21 6.17
C ALA A 74 -4.92 -13.51 4.94
N GLY A 75 -4.05 -12.59 4.56
CA GLY A 75 -3.05 -12.75 3.50
C GLY A 75 -2.11 -13.92 3.78
N TYR A 76 -1.59 -14.02 5.00
CA TYR A 76 -0.77 -15.15 5.43
C TYR A 76 -1.47 -16.50 5.23
N ARG A 77 -2.72 -16.61 5.69
CA ARG A 77 -3.50 -17.85 5.60
C ARG A 77 -3.86 -18.25 4.18
N ARG A 78 -4.07 -17.29 3.28
CA ARG A 78 -4.54 -17.52 1.91
C ARG A 78 -3.43 -17.52 0.86
N ILE A 79 -2.36 -16.79 1.09
CA ILE A 79 -1.27 -16.60 0.11
C ILE A 79 0.01 -17.25 0.61
N GLY A 80 0.41 -17.02 1.86
CA GLY A 80 1.57 -17.64 2.49
C GLY A 80 2.53 -16.67 3.16
N LEU A 81 3.62 -17.22 3.73
CA LEU A 81 4.63 -16.49 4.50
C LEU A 81 5.40 -15.47 3.68
N ASP A 82 5.75 -15.80 2.43
CA ASP A 82 6.55 -14.89 1.59
C ASP A 82 5.79 -13.60 1.28
N PHE A 83 4.47 -13.71 1.08
CA PHE A 83 3.59 -12.56 0.92
C PHE A 83 3.48 -11.73 2.21
N LEU A 84 3.35 -12.40 3.37
CA LEU A 84 3.29 -11.72 4.66
C LEU A 84 4.53 -10.85 4.91
N PHE A 85 5.74 -11.44 4.74
CA PHE A 85 6.99 -10.69 4.96
C PHE A 85 7.17 -9.56 3.96
N SER A 86 6.80 -9.75 2.69
CA SER A 86 6.87 -8.71 1.66
C SER A 86 5.92 -7.56 1.95
N SER A 87 4.67 -7.86 2.34
CA SER A 87 3.67 -6.84 2.67
C SER A 87 4.05 -6.10 3.95
N LEU A 88 4.46 -6.81 4.99
CA LEU A 88 4.92 -6.19 6.23
C LEU A 88 6.11 -5.26 5.99
N PHE A 89 7.11 -5.71 5.21
CA PHE A 89 8.24 -4.86 4.81
C PHE A 89 7.78 -3.61 4.06
N SER A 90 6.86 -3.75 3.10
CA SER A 90 6.36 -2.62 2.30
C SER A 90 5.58 -1.62 3.15
N ILE A 91 4.73 -2.09 4.08
CA ILE A 91 3.96 -1.23 4.99
C ILE A 91 4.90 -0.47 5.94
N VAL A 92 5.93 -1.15 6.48
CA VAL A 92 6.94 -0.50 7.34
C VAL A 92 7.73 0.52 6.54
N ALA A 93 8.19 0.17 5.33
CA ALA A 93 8.93 1.08 4.46
C ALA A 93 8.09 2.33 4.11
N LEU A 94 6.81 2.14 3.74
CA LEU A 94 5.88 3.24 3.49
C LEU A 94 5.77 4.16 4.70
N SER A 95 5.55 3.60 5.89
CA SER A 95 5.39 4.37 7.14
C SER A 95 6.65 5.14 7.52
N VAL A 96 7.84 4.55 7.33
CA VAL A 96 9.12 5.21 7.60
C VAL A 96 9.35 6.35 6.63
N VAL A 97 9.18 6.11 5.32
CA VAL A 97 9.39 7.13 4.29
C VAL A 97 8.37 8.27 4.42
N GLU A 98 7.09 7.96 4.67
CA GLU A 98 6.06 8.98 4.96
C GLU A 98 6.50 9.86 6.15
N SER A 99 6.97 9.24 7.22
CA SER A 99 7.43 9.98 8.39
C SER A 99 8.65 10.89 8.11
N MET A 100 9.54 10.46 7.21
CA MET A 100 10.71 11.27 6.79
C MET A 100 10.32 12.44 5.87
N LEU A 101 9.24 12.29 5.11
CA LEU A 101 8.76 13.33 4.19
C LEU A 101 7.90 14.39 4.89
N LYS A 102 7.49 14.17 6.14
CA LYS A 102 6.74 15.15 6.92
C LYS A 102 7.47 16.48 7.01
N GLY A 103 6.73 17.55 6.76
CA GLY A 103 7.26 18.91 6.81
C GLY A 103 7.99 19.35 5.54
N ILE A 104 8.05 18.52 4.51
CA ILE A 104 8.48 18.95 3.17
C ILE A 104 7.31 19.72 2.53
N SER A 105 7.66 20.78 1.81
CA SER A 105 6.66 21.58 1.10
C SER A 105 5.89 20.72 0.10
N PRO A 106 4.55 20.94 -0.05
CA PRO A 106 3.73 20.27 -1.05
C PRO A 106 4.34 20.37 -2.44
N ALA A 107 4.18 19.33 -3.25
CA ALA A 107 4.62 19.36 -4.63
C ALA A 107 3.77 20.32 -5.49
N THR A 108 2.52 20.54 -5.10
CA THR A 108 1.58 21.48 -5.72
C THR A 108 0.45 21.79 -4.76
N ASP A 109 -0.04 23.05 -4.80
CA ASP A 109 -1.22 23.49 -4.07
C ASP A 109 -2.52 23.38 -4.90
N GLU A 110 -2.40 22.95 -6.16
CA GLU A 110 -3.54 22.80 -7.06
C GLU A 110 -4.11 21.36 -6.94
N THR A 111 -5.34 21.28 -6.41
CA THR A 111 -6.01 20.00 -6.10
C THR A 111 -6.13 19.07 -7.33
N LEU A 112 -6.39 19.63 -8.51
CA LEU A 112 -6.50 18.83 -9.73
C LEU A 112 -5.17 18.17 -10.11
N LEU A 113 -4.08 18.95 -10.11
CA LEU A 113 -2.73 18.45 -10.35
C LEU A 113 -2.32 17.43 -9.28
N ALA A 114 -2.60 17.74 -8.01
CA ALA A 114 -2.32 16.82 -6.91
C ALA A 114 -3.05 15.47 -7.09
N THR A 115 -4.32 15.50 -7.50
CA THR A 115 -5.12 14.29 -7.72
C THR A 115 -4.55 13.46 -8.86
N VAL A 116 -4.24 14.08 -10.00
CA VAL A 116 -3.76 13.37 -11.20
C VAL A 116 -2.36 12.81 -10.97
N PHE A 117 -1.40 13.65 -10.58
CA PHE A 117 -0.01 13.20 -10.40
C PHE A 117 0.14 12.32 -9.15
N GLY A 118 -0.50 12.68 -8.05
CA GLY A 118 -0.52 11.86 -6.83
C GLY A 118 -1.11 10.49 -7.11
N GLY A 119 -2.25 10.41 -7.79
CA GLY A 119 -2.88 9.14 -8.18
C GLY A 119 -2.02 8.29 -9.10
N LEU A 120 -1.35 8.90 -10.09
CA LEU A 120 -0.44 8.19 -11.01
C LEU A 120 0.78 7.62 -10.25
N ILE A 121 1.41 8.42 -9.40
CA ILE A 121 2.60 8.00 -8.64
C ILE A 121 2.21 6.93 -7.61
N LEU A 122 1.08 7.12 -6.90
CA LEU A 122 0.55 6.15 -5.96
C LEU A 122 0.26 4.81 -6.67
N GLY A 123 -0.47 4.86 -7.78
CA GLY A 123 -0.80 3.67 -8.57
C GLY A 123 0.44 2.95 -9.11
N ALA A 124 1.47 3.68 -9.55
CA ALA A 124 2.74 3.10 -9.94
C ALA A 124 3.44 2.43 -8.77
N GLY A 125 3.50 3.08 -7.59
CA GLY A 125 4.08 2.53 -6.37
C GLY A 125 3.39 1.24 -5.93
N VAL A 126 2.06 1.26 -5.83
CA VAL A 126 1.21 0.11 -5.52
C VAL A 126 1.42 -1.02 -6.53
N GLY A 127 1.41 -0.71 -7.83
CA GLY A 127 1.62 -1.68 -8.89
C GLY A 127 2.97 -2.39 -8.80
N ILE A 128 4.05 -1.66 -8.47
CA ILE A 128 5.38 -2.24 -8.24
C ILE A 128 5.35 -3.18 -7.05
N VAL A 129 4.72 -2.81 -5.94
CA VAL A 129 4.65 -3.63 -4.73
C VAL A 129 3.86 -4.91 -4.99
N ILE A 130 2.67 -4.82 -5.60
CA ILE A 130 1.84 -5.99 -5.95
C ILE A 130 2.59 -6.94 -6.89
N ARG A 131 3.28 -6.40 -7.91
CA ARG A 131 4.07 -7.21 -8.86
C ARG A 131 5.21 -7.97 -8.17
N ASN A 132 5.70 -7.47 -7.04
CA ASN A 132 6.74 -8.12 -6.25
C ASN A 132 6.17 -8.90 -5.05
N ALA A 133 4.92 -9.35 -5.15
CA ALA A 133 4.20 -10.18 -4.18
C ALA A 133 4.13 -9.53 -2.78
N GLY A 134 3.93 -8.22 -2.72
CA GLY A 134 3.61 -7.45 -1.52
C GLY A 134 2.28 -6.73 -1.65
N ALA A 135 1.89 -6.01 -0.61
CA ALA A 135 0.78 -5.07 -0.56
C ALA A 135 1.12 -3.95 0.42
N LEU A 136 0.53 -2.78 0.22
CA LEU A 136 0.68 -1.62 1.12
C LEU A 136 -0.55 -1.43 2.00
N ASP A 137 -1.69 -1.99 1.58
CA ASP A 137 -2.99 -1.74 2.17
C ASP A 137 -3.82 -3.03 2.28
N GLY A 138 -4.70 -3.08 3.29
CA GLY A 138 -5.60 -4.20 3.53
C GLY A 138 -6.59 -4.45 2.39
N THR A 139 -7.05 -3.40 1.70
CA THR A 139 -7.93 -3.53 0.54
C THR A 139 -7.22 -4.19 -0.64
N GLU A 140 -5.93 -3.89 -0.84
CA GLU A 140 -5.09 -4.56 -1.83
C GLU A 140 -4.91 -6.05 -1.47
N ILE A 141 -4.69 -6.37 -0.17
CA ILE A 141 -4.60 -7.75 0.30
C ILE A 141 -5.89 -8.50 0.00
N LEU A 142 -7.04 -7.91 0.29
CA LEU A 142 -8.34 -8.47 -0.08
C LEU A 142 -8.48 -8.62 -1.59
N GLY A 143 -8.10 -7.59 -2.35
CA GLY A 143 -8.09 -7.62 -3.81
C GLY A 143 -7.28 -8.79 -4.35
N ILE A 144 -6.06 -8.98 -3.87
CA ILE A 144 -5.20 -10.10 -4.27
C ILE A 144 -5.82 -11.47 -3.93
N ILE A 145 -6.48 -11.58 -2.76
CA ILE A 145 -7.15 -12.84 -2.36
C ILE A 145 -8.34 -13.14 -3.27
N VAL A 146 -9.16 -12.14 -3.54
CA VAL A 146 -10.41 -12.29 -4.32
C VAL A 146 -10.11 -12.52 -5.81
N THR A 147 -9.18 -11.77 -6.38
CA THR A 147 -8.82 -11.87 -7.80
C THR A 147 -8.15 -13.17 -8.18
N LYS A 148 -7.61 -13.93 -7.22
CA LYS A 148 -7.17 -15.32 -7.47
C LYS A 148 -8.32 -16.26 -7.91
N GLN A 149 -9.57 -15.90 -7.61
CA GLN A 149 -10.76 -16.71 -7.90
C GLN A 149 -11.69 -16.06 -8.93
N MET A 150 -11.41 -14.84 -9.32
CA MET A 150 -12.25 -14.04 -10.24
C MET A 150 -11.41 -13.45 -11.38
N PRO A 151 -12.00 -13.22 -12.57
CA PRO A 151 -11.30 -12.70 -13.74
C PRO A 151 -11.05 -11.19 -13.72
N PHE A 152 -10.96 -10.58 -12.52
CA PHE A 152 -10.74 -9.14 -12.33
C PHE A 152 -9.31 -8.88 -11.89
N SER A 153 -8.78 -7.70 -12.26
CA SER A 153 -7.49 -7.23 -11.72
C SER A 153 -7.65 -6.67 -10.30
N VAL A 154 -6.55 -6.64 -9.53
CA VAL A 154 -6.56 -6.05 -8.17
C VAL A 154 -6.99 -4.59 -8.22
N GLY A 155 -6.52 -3.83 -9.22
CA GLY A 155 -6.88 -2.41 -9.39
C GLY A 155 -8.38 -2.22 -9.64
N GLU A 156 -9.00 -3.03 -10.48
CA GLU A 156 -10.46 -3.00 -10.72
C GLU A 156 -11.24 -3.30 -9.45
N PHE A 157 -10.78 -4.27 -8.65
CA PHE A 157 -11.41 -4.61 -7.39
C PHE A 157 -11.31 -3.46 -6.38
N VAL A 158 -10.13 -2.85 -6.23
CA VAL A 158 -9.92 -1.70 -5.34
C VAL A 158 -10.76 -0.50 -5.79
N MET A 159 -10.81 -0.22 -7.11
CA MET A 159 -11.63 0.84 -7.65
C MET A 159 -13.13 0.61 -7.36
N PHE A 160 -13.60 -0.61 -7.50
CA PHE A 160 -14.99 -0.98 -7.21
C PHE A 160 -15.34 -0.77 -5.73
N ILE A 161 -14.43 -1.21 -4.82
CA ILE A 161 -14.62 -0.97 -3.37
C ILE A 161 -14.61 0.52 -3.05
N ASN A 162 -13.72 1.30 -3.63
CA ASN A 162 -13.66 2.75 -3.39
C ASN A 162 -14.94 3.46 -3.84
N VAL A 163 -15.54 3.06 -4.96
CA VAL A 163 -16.86 3.58 -5.38
C VAL A 163 -17.94 3.27 -4.32
N PHE A 164 -17.89 2.09 -3.69
CA PHE A 164 -18.85 1.73 -2.62
C PHE A 164 -18.59 2.49 -1.29
N ILE A 165 -17.36 2.88 -1.02
CA ILE A 165 -17.01 3.60 0.22
C ILE A 165 -17.34 5.10 0.09
N PHE A 166 -17.16 5.68 -1.09
CA PHE A 166 -17.28 7.12 -1.32
C PHE A 166 -18.52 7.53 -2.15
N GLY A 167 -19.21 6.58 -2.79
CA GLY A 167 -20.43 6.81 -3.58
C GLY A 167 -21.66 6.73 -2.75
#